data_0b0b87303697c2ca1776cfc6ff3550fb
#
_entry.id   0b0b87303697c2ca1776cfc6ff3550fb
#
_cell.length_a   1.000
_cell.length_b   1.000
_cell.length_c   1.000
_cell.angle_alpha   90.00
_cell.angle_beta   90.00
_cell.angle_gamma   90.00
#
_symmetry.space_group_name_H-M   'P 1'
#
loop_
_entity.id
_entity.type
_entity.pdbx_description
1 polymer ?
#
loop_
_entity_poly.entity_id
_entity_poly.type
_entity_poly.pdbx_seq_one_letter_code
_entity_poly.pdbx_strand_id
1 'polypeptide(L)'
;LTFDEILYFGFRMLQENSTIAYAIRVKFPFVFIDEFQDTSPLQTKIVQYLGIKSTVVGVIGDAAQSIYSFQGAHPSDFLEFNISGERKLSTYQIVGNRRSTSNIVNFCNYIRRKDGLQQKSIKKYKDTIEQQECENKPIHFLCGDAPETLQIINDLVGDGAVVLTRTWADAFTYIQNISDDQREQLKKIYNSYLKTSIDIRSDIVEHG
;
A
#
# COMPACT_ATOMS: atom_id res chain seq x y z
N LEU A 1 15.31 20.03 -3.24
CA LEU A 1 15.55 18.69 -2.68
C LEU A 1 14.38 17.78 -3.01
N THR A 2 14.64 16.63 -3.61
CA THR A 2 13.68 15.57 -3.79
C THR A 2 13.43 14.83 -2.47
N PHE A 3 12.36 14.04 -2.39
CA PHE A 3 12.07 13.25 -1.20
C PHE A 3 13.19 12.24 -0.87
N ASP A 4 13.77 11.62 -1.89
CA ASP A 4 14.87 10.66 -1.72
C ASP A 4 16.15 11.33 -1.23
N GLU A 5 16.45 12.55 -1.69
CA GLU A 5 17.59 13.32 -1.18
C GLU A 5 17.42 13.66 0.30
N ILE A 6 16.21 14.05 0.74
CA ILE A 6 15.94 14.32 2.15
C ILE A 6 16.21 13.07 3.00
N LEU A 7 15.74 11.91 2.56
CA LEU A 7 15.99 10.63 3.24
C LEU A 7 17.48 10.29 3.26
N TYR A 8 18.19 10.49 2.14
CA TYR A 8 19.61 10.22 2.02
C TYR A 8 20.42 11.09 2.97
N PHE A 9 20.20 12.39 2.94
CA PHE A 9 20.91 13.32 3.85
C PHE A 9 20.56 13.05 5.32
N GLY A 10 19.30 12.74 5.62
CA GLY A 10 18.90 12.33 6.96
C GLY A 10 19.64 11.07 7.44
N PHE A 11 19.78 10.06 6.58
CA PHE A 11 20.51 8.84 6.90
C PHE A 11 22.00 9.11 7.11
N ARG A 12 22.63 9.88 6.22
CA ARG A 12 24.04 10.30 6.35
C ARG A 12 24.27 11.05 7.67
N MET A 13 23.40 11.99 8.01
CA MET A 13 23.48 12.72 9.28
C MET A 13 23.43 11.80 10.50
N LEU A 14 22.57 10.77 10.48
CA LEU A 14 22.50 9.76 11.53
C LEU A 14 23.77 8.92 11.64
N GLN A 15 24.38 8.57 10.52
CA GLN A 15 25.62 7.77 10.48
C GLN A 15 26.86 8.57 10.94
N GLU A 16 26.95 9.80 10.50
CA GLU A 16 28.11 10.68 10.74
C GLU A 16 28.06 11.34 12.12
N ASN A 17 26.87 11.48 12.71
CA ASN A 17 26.72 12.14 14.00
C ASN A 17 26.07 11.23 15.05
N SER A 18 26.91 10.58 15.84
CA SER A 18 26.46 9.66 16.91
C SER A 18 25.61 10.34 17.97
N THR A 19 25.81 11.64 18.23
CA THR A 19 25.01 12.41 19.20
C THR A 19 23.59 12.61 18.71
N ILE A 20 23.40 12.92 17.43
CA ILE A 20 22.07 13.05 16.82
C ILE A 20 21.37 11.68 16.86
N ALA A 21 22.03 10.62 16.42
CA ALA A 21 21.48 9.28 16.46
C ALA A 21 21.10 8.84 17.87
N TYR A 22 21.90 9.17 18.87
CA TYR A 22 21.59 8.91 20.29
C TYR A 22 20.36 9.70 20.74
N ALA A 23 20.33 11.01 20.48
CA ALA A 23 19.19 11.87 20.86
C ALA A 23 17.88 11.38 20.27
N ILE A 24 17.88 10.94 18.98
CA ILE A 24 16.69 10.37 18.34
C ILE A 24 16.25 9.08 19.02
N ARG A 25 17.18 8.18 19.35
CA ARG A 25 16.86 6.92 20.04
C ARG A 25 16.30 7.16 21.44
N VAL A 26 16.81 8.14 22.16
CA VAL A 26 16.29 8.53 23.49
C VAL A 26 14.90 9.14 23.38
N LYS A 27 14.70 9.99 22.37
CA LYS A 27 13.39 10.62 22.13
C LYS A 27 12.33 9.63 21.67
N PHE A 28 12.73 8.65 20.86
CA PHE A 28 11.85 7.64 20.27
C PHE A 28 12.32 6.22 20.64
N PRO A 29 12.04 5.78 21.88
CA PRO A 29 12.44 4.44 22.33
C PRO A 29 11.68 3.32 21.62
N PHE A 30 10.53 3.63 21.01
CA PHE A 30 9.72 2.72 20.20
C PHE A 30 9.44 3.38 18.85
N VAL A 31 9.66 2.63 17.78
CA VAL A 31 9.35 3.03 16.40
C VAL A 31 8.56 1.91 15.74
N PHE A 32 7.35 2.21 15.31
CA PHE A 32 6.51 1.29 14.55
C PHE A 32 6.25 1.86 13.16
N ILE A 33 6.42 1.03 12.14
CA ILE A 33 6.21 1.41 10.76
C ILE A 33 5.15 0.51 10.17
N ASP A 34 4.07 1.14 9.72
CA ASP A 34 2.97 0.48 9.04
C ASP A 34 3.22 0.47 7.53
N GLU A 35 2.54 -0.43 6.81
CA GLU A 35 2.68 -0.64 5.35
C GLU A 35 4.15 -0.85 4.93
N PHE A 36 4.92 -1.58 5.74
CA PHE A 36 6.36 -1.71 5.55
C PHE A 36 6.74 -2.39 4.23
N GLN A 37 5.85 -3.19 3.62
CA GLN A 37 6.06 -3.79 2.30
C GLN A 37 6.26 -2.78 1.17
N ASP A 38 5.87 -1.52 1.40
CA ASP A 38 5.97 -0.42 0.43
C ASP A 38 7.13 0.54 0.72
N THR A 39 7.98 0.21 1.70
CA THR A 39 9.16 1.03 2.02
C THR A 39 10.28 0.85 1.00
N SER A 40 11.01 1.93 0.72
CA SER A 40 12.21 1.88 -0.11
C SER A 40 13.39 1.25 0.66
N PRO A 41 14.42 0.71 -0.04
CA PRO A 41 15.61 0.17 0.60
C PRO A 41 16.32 1.15 1.54
N LEU A 42 16.28 2.46 1.24
CA LEU A 42 16.87 3.49 2.09
C LEU A 42 16.07 3.68 3.38
N GLN A 43 14.75 3.69 3.31
CA GLN A 43 13.89 3.73 4.50
C GLN A 43 14.13 2.51 5.39
N THR A 44 14.21 1.32 4.80
CA THR A 44 14.56 0.07 5.51
C THR A 44 15.89 0.20 6.25
N LYS A 45 16.95 0.73 5.59
CA LYS A 45 18.25 0.95 6.23
C LYS A 45 18.20 1.94 7.39
N ILE A 46 17.42 3.03 7.27
CA ILE A 46 17.23 4.00 8.36
C ILE A 46 16.62 3.31 9.59
N VAL A 47 15.58 2.52 9.36
CA VAL A 47 14.88 1.80 10.43
C VAL A 47 15.79 0.78 11.11
N GLN A 48 16.51 0.00 10.33
CA GLN A 48 17.51 -0.95 10.85
C GLN A 48 18.57 -0.23 11.67
N TYR A 49 19.10 0.89 11.19
CA TYR A 49 20.11 1.68 11.88
C TYR A 49 19.64 2.21 13.25
N LEU A 50 18.40 2.67 13.31
CA LEU A 50 17.79 3.11 14.58
C LEU A 50 17.65 1.95 15.55
N GLY A 51 17.30 0.76 15.08
CA GLY A 51 17.06 -0.43 15.89
C GLY A 51 18.31 -1.12 16.45
N ILE A 52 19.51 -0.82 15.94
CA ILE A 52 20.75 -1.52 16.35
C ILE A 52 21.04 -1.42 17.86
N LYS A 53 20.59 -0.35 18.52
CA LYS A 53 20.88 -0.10 19.96
C LYS A 53 19.60 -0.19 20.81
N SER A 54 19.18 0.93 21.36
CA SER A 54 18.14 0.98 22.40
C SER A 54 16.71 1.07 21.87
N THR A 55 16.51 1.56 20.64
CA THR A 55 15.17 1.68 20.06
C THR A 55 14.56 0.31 19.75
N VAL A 56 13.35 0.06 20.20
CA VAL A 56 12.56 -1.10 19.80
C VAL A 56 11.87 -0.77 18.50
N VAL A 57 12.08 -1.59 17.48
CA VAL A 57 11.47 -1.41 16.16
C VAL A 57 10.45 -2.51 15.91
N GLY A 58 9.27 -2.12 15.47
CA GLY A 58 8.23 -3.01 14.96
C GLY A 58 7.88 -2.61 13.53
N VAL A 59 7.88 -3.57 12.62
CA VAL A 59 7.43 -3.38 11.23
C VAL A 59 6.14 -4.17 11.03
N ILE A 60 5.16 -3.52 10.43
CA ILE A 60 3.82 -4.06 10.20
C ILE A 60 3.55 -3.95 8.71
N GLY A 61 3.03 -5.01 8.10
CA GLY A 61 2.77 -4.99 6.67
C GLY A 61 2.11 -6.27 6.17
N ASP A 62 1.84 -6.28 4.90
CA ASP A 62 1.29 -7.41 4.17
C ASP A 62 1.95 -7.50 2.80
N ALA A 63 2.84 -8.47 2.61
CA ALA A 63 3.58 -8.63 1.36
C ALA A 63 2.67 -8.78 0.12
N ALA A 64 1.45 -9.32 0.28
CA ALA A 64 0.48 -9.43 -0.80
C ALA A 64 -0.17 -8.09 -1.19
N GLN A 65 -0.02 -7.05 -0.38
CA GLN A 65 -0.51 -5.70 -0.65
C GLN A 65 0.58 -4.77 -1.22
N SER A 66 1.77 -5.26 -1.48
CA SER A 66 2.85 -4.45 -2.07
C SER A 66 2.47 -4.01 -3.49
N ILE A 67 2.35 -2.70 -3.68
CA ILE A 67 1.98 -2.06 -4.95
C ILE A 67 3.01 -1.04 -5.45
N TYR A 68 4.07 -0.76 -4.66
CA TYR A 68 5.09 0.24 -4.97
C TYR A 68 6.43 -0.34 -5.43
N SER A 69 6.43 -1.54 -6.01
CA SER A 69 7.64 -2.16 -6.56
C SER A 69 8.32 -1.30 -7.65
N PHE A 70 7.53 -0.50 -8.40
CA PHE A 70 8.03 0.45 -9.38
C PHE A 70 8.80 1.63 -8.77
N GLN A 71 8.69 1.86 -7.46
CA GLN A 71 9.47 2.85 -6.69
C GLN A 71 10.63 2.21 -5.92
N GLY A 72 10.95 0.95 -6.22
CA GLY A 72 12.05 0.23 -5.59
C GLY A 72 11.71 -0.46 -4.27
N ALA A 73 10.43 -0.53 -3.89
CA ALA A 73 10.00 -1.36 -2.77
C ALA A 73 10.09 -2.84 -3.13
N HIS A 74 10.65 -3.64 -2.23
CA HIS A 74 10.76 -5.09 -2.41
C HIS A 74 10.04 -5.80 -1.26
N PRO A 75 9.02 -6.62 -1.54
CA PRO A 75 8.32 -7.41 -0.51
C PRO A 75 9.26 -8.29 0.32
N SER A 76 10.39 -8.73 -0.26
CA SER A 76 11.44 -9.46 0.45
C SER A 76 12.03 -8.69 1.62
N ASP A 77 12.16 -7.36 1.51
CA ASP A 77 12.71 -6.52 2.58
C ASP A 77 11.82 -6.55 3.83
N PHE A 78 10.53 -6.75 3.66
CA PHE A 78 9.59 -6.97 4.76
C PHE A 78 9.67 -8.41 5.32
N LEU A 79 9.65 -9.40 4.44
CA LEU A 79 9.64 -10.82 4.86
C LEU A 79 10.96 -11.24 5.54
N GLU A 80 12.08 -10.66 5.09
CA GLU A 80 13.42 -10.94 5.58
C GLU A 80 13.94 -9.86 6.54
N PHE A 81 13.05 -8.95 6.98
CA PHE A 81 13.44 -7.85 7.84
C PHE A 81 14.11 -8.36 9.11
N ASN A 82 15.30 -7.89 9.36
CA ASN A 82 16.01 -8.13 10.61
C ASN A 82 16.82 -6.88 11.02
N ILE A 83 17.28 -6.88 12.25
CA ILE A 83 18.18 -5.86 12.79
C ILE A 83 19.45 -6.56 13.23
N SER A 84 20.58 -6.11 12.72
CA SER A 84 21.89 -6.65 13.08
C SER A 84 22.14 -6.49 14.58
N GLY A 85 22.61 -7.57 15.24
CA GLY A 85 22.94 -7.59 16.66
C GLY A 85 22.31 -8.77 17.40
N GLU A 86 22.42 -8.80 18.73
CA GLU A 86 21.94 -9.88 19.59
C GLU A 86 20.43 -9.90 19.84
N ARG A 87 19.67 -9.00 19.21
CA ARG A 87 18.24 -8.89 19.42
C ARG A 87 17.46 -10.00 18.75
N LYS A 88 16.65 -10.68 19.54
CA LYS A 88 15.74 -11.72 19.04
C LYS A 88 14.59 -11.07 18.29
N LEU A 89 14.42 -11.42 17.01
CA LEU A 89 13.25 -11.08 16.22
C LEU A 89 12.05 -11.90 16.72
N SER A 90 10.92 -11.24 16.91
CA SER A 90 9.64 -11.88 17.19
C SER A 90 8.67 -11.57 16.05
N THR A 91 8.16 -12.60 15.39
CA THR A 91 7.21 -12.48 14.29
C THR A 91 5.82 -12.86 14.77
N TYR A 92 4.83 -12.05 14.42
CA TYR A 92 3.42 -12.25 14.75
C TYR A 92 2.59 -12.20 13.48
N GLN A 93 1.58 -13.06 13.40
CA GLN A 93 0.60 -13.04 12.31
C GLN A 93 -0.74 -12.50 12.81
N ILE A 94 -1.27 -11.50 12.09
CA ILE A 94 -2.60 -10.95 12.37
C ILE A 94 -3.60 -11.65 11.48
N VAL A 95 -4.28 -12.66 12.02
CA VAL A 95 -5.27 -13.48 11.29
C VAL A 95 -6.69 -12.96 11.44
N GLY A 96 -6.95 -12.10 12.40
CA GLY A 96 -8.29 -11.56 12.68
C GLY A 96 -8.59 -10.32 11.84
N ASN A 97 -9.49 -10.43 10.87
CA ASN A 97 -9.97 -9.32 10.06
C ASN A 97 -11.18 -8.65 10.73
N ARG A 98 -11.01 -7.39 11.14
CA ARG A 98 -12.05 -6.56 11.79
C ARG A 98 -12.75 -5.60 10.81
N ARG A 99 -12.26 -5.51 9.58
CA ARG A 99 -12.75 -4.56 8.58
C ARG A 99 -13.86 -5.15 7.72
N SER A 100 -13.65 -6.37 7.24
CA SER A 100 -14.43 -6.95 6.15
C SER A 100 -15.39 -8.05 6.63
N THR A 101 -16.47 -8.22 5.88
CA THR A 101 -17.44 -9.31 6.07
C THR A 101 -16.82 -10.67 5.76
N SER A 102 -17.46 -11.74 6.23
CA SER A 102 -16.97 -13.11 6.01
C SER A 102 -16.86 -13.45 4.52
N ASN A 103 -17.82 -12.99 3.70
CA ASN A 103 -17.78 -13.21 2.25
C ASN A 103 -16.54 -12.60 1.59
N ILE A 104 -16.23 -11.35 1.94
CA ILE A 104 -15.03 -10.66 1.42
C ILE A 104 -13.75 -11.36 1.91
N VAL A 105 -13.69 -11.72 3.20
CA VAL A 105 -12.54 -12.43 3.76
C VAL A 105 -12.33 -13.79 3.09
N ASN A 106 -13.39 -14.55 2.87
CA ASN A 106 -13.31 -15.84 2.19
C ASN A 106 -12.85 -15.69 0.74
N PHE A 107 -13.32 -14.67 0.05
CA PHE A 107 -12.88 -14.37 -1.31
C PHE A 107 -11.40 -13.98 -1.35
N CYS A 108 -10.95 -13.10 -0.46
CA CYS A 108 -9.55 -12.74 -0.34
C CYS A 108 -8.66 -13.96 -0.02
N ASN A 109 -9.10 -14.84 0.89
CA ASN A 109 -8.40 -16.08 1.21
C ASN A 109 -8.30 -17.01 0.00
N TYR A 110 -9.33 -17.08 -0.84
CA TYR A 110 -9.28 -17.86 -2.07
C TYR A 110 -8.25 -17.32 -3.05
N ILE A 111 -8.19 -16.01 -3.24
CA ILE A 111 -7.16 -15.37 -4.09
C ILE A 111 -5.76 -15.65 -3.51
N ARG A 112 -5.61 -15.51 -2.20
CA ARG A 112 -4.35 -15.64 -1.46
C ARG A 112 -4.02 -17.06 -1.02
N ARG A 113 -4.69 -18.08 -1.58
CA ARG A 113 -4.51 -19.49 -1.13
C ARG A 113 -3.07 -20.01 -1.20
N LYS A 114 -2.20 -19.36 -1.99
CA LYS A 114 -0.77 -19.72 -2.10
C LYS A 114 0.11 -19.04 -1.05
N ASP A 115 -0.35 -18.00 -0.38
CA ASP A 115 0.44 -17.23 0.58
C ASP A 115 0.57 -17.92 1.95
N GLY A 116 -0.23 -18.97 2.18
CA GLY A 116 -0.24 -19.69 3.46
C GLY A 116 -0.93 -18.95 4.62
N LEU A 117 -1.26 -17.66 4.46
CA LEU A 117 -1.97 -16.88 5.46
C LEU A 117 -3.47 -16.91 5.20
N GLN A 118 -4.23 -17.44 6.17
CA GLN A 118 -5.70 -17.46 6.13
C GLN A 118 -6.24 -16.52 7.20
N GLN A 119 -7.04 -15.54 6.80
CA GLN A 119 -7.71 -14.63 7.71
C GLN A 119 -9.10 -15.16 8.10
N LYS A 120 -9.59 -14.71 9.27
CA LYS A 120 -10.97 -14.95 9.74
C LYS A 120 -11.62 -13.61 10.01
N SER A 121 -12.82 -13.40 9.52
CA SER A 121 -13.64 -12.25 9.91
C SER A 121 -13.96 -12.37 11.41
N ILE A 122 -13.55 -11.38 12.18
CA ILE A 122 -13.89 -11.24 13.60
C ILE A 122 -14.64 -9.93 13.85
N LYS A 123 -15.20 -9.36 12.79
CA LYS A 123 -16.05 -8.18 12.86
C LYS A 123 -17.27 -8.54 13.72
N LYS A 124 -17.35 -7.96 14.90
CA LYS A 124 -18.55 -8.05 15.71
C LYS A 124 -19.55 -7.04 15.16
N TYR A 125 -20.54 -7.54 14.47
CA TYR A 125 -21.69 -6.73 14.12
C TYR A 125 -22.47 -6.50 15.41
N LYS A 126 -22.76 -5.25 15.74
CA LYS A 126 -23.82 -4.97 16.70
C LYS A 126 -25.09 -5.51 16.05
N ASP A 127 -25.96 -6.09 16.85
CA ASP A 127 -27.18 -6.83 16.44
C ASP A 127 -28.23 -5.97 15.70
N THR A 128 -27.82 -5.13 14.76
CA THR A 128 -28.72 -4.35 13.92
C THR A 128 -28.98 -5.10 12.62
N ILE A 129 -30.23 -5.08 12.16
CA ILE A 129 -30.69 -5.72 10.91
C ILE A 129 -29.81 -5.30 9.72
N GLU A 130 -29.46 -4.02 9.60
CA GLU A 130 -28.60 -3.48 8.53
C GLU A 130 -27.20 -4.13 8.48
N GLN A 131 -26.67 -4.55 9.62
CA GLN A 131 -25.35 -5.18 9.70
C GLN A 131 -25.39 -6.66 9.31
N GLN A 132 -26.47 -7.36 9.62
CA GLN A 132 -26.70 -8.74 9.16
C GLN A 132 -26.92 -8.78 7.65
N GLU A 133 -27.62 -7.80 7.09
CA GLU A 133 -27.79 -7.65 5.64
C GLU A 133 -26.46 -7.45 4.91
N CYS A 134 -25.53 -6.66 5.47
CA CYS A 134 -24.20 -6.49 4.88
C CYS A 134 -23.36 -7.78 4.86
N GLU A 135 -23.50 -8.65 5.88
CA GLU A 135 -22.75 -9.91 5.94
C GLU A 135 -23.18 -10.90 4.84
N ASN A 136 -24.43 -10.83 4.42
CA ASN A 136 -25.01 -11.73 3.43
C ASN A 136 -24.96 -11.21 1.99
N LYS A 137 -24.47 -9.99 1.77
CA LYS A 137 -24.35 -9.43 0.40
C LYS A 137 -23.39 -10.27 -0.44
N PRO A 138 -23.78 -10.67 -1.65
CA PRO A 138 -22.92 -11.45 -2.54
C PRO A 138 -21.78 -10.60 -3.10
N ILE A 139 -20.72 -11.27 -3.53
CA ILE A 139 -19.69 -10.67 -4.38
C ILE A 139 -20.13 -10.92 -5.83
N HIS A 140 -20.26 -9.84 -6.59
CA HIS A 140 -20.64 -9.91 -7.99
C HIS A 140 -19.40 -9.87 -8.89
N PHE A 141 -19.37 -10.74 -9.88
CA PHE A 141 -18.39 -10.71 -10.97
C PHE A 141 -19.11 -10.23 -12.22
N LEU A 142 -18.69 -9.07 -12.72
CA LEU A 142 -19.26 -8.48 -13.92
C LEU A 142 -18.27 -8.65 -15.07
N CYS A 143 -18.79 -9.12 -16.22
CA CYS A 143 -18.05 -9.22 -17.48
C CYS A 143 -18.77 -8.36 -18.52
N GLY A 144 -18.04 -7.48 -19.15
CA GLY A 144 -18.56 -6.56 -20.16
C GLY A 144 -17.62 -5.37 -20.35
N ASP A 145 -17.97 -4.48 -21.25
CA ASP A 145 -17.27 -3.23 -21.39
C ASP A 145 -17.61 -2.24 -20.24
N ALA A 146 -16.91 -1.12 -20.18
CA ALA A 146 -17.07 -0.17 -19.09
C ALA A 146 -18.48 0.46 -19.02
N PRO A 147 -19.14 0.86 -20.13
CA PRO A 147 -20.50 1.41 -20.09
C PRO A 147 -21.53 0.42 -19.54
N GLU A 148 -21.51 -0.83 -20.02
CA GLU A 148 -22.41 -1.89 -19.55
C GLU A 148 -22.18 -2.18 -18.06
N THR A 149 -20.93 -2.29 -17.64
CA THR A 149 -20.55 -2.54 -16.26
C THR A 149 -20.99 -1.40 -15.34
N LEU A 150 -20.85 -0.14 -15.76
CA LEU A 150 -21.29 1.02 -14.99
C LEU A 150 -22.81 1.03 -14.79
N GLN A 151 -23.59 0.68 -15.80
CA GLN A 151 -25.04 0.63 -15.68
C GLN A 151 -25.46 -0.40 -14.65
N ILE A 152 -24.87 -1.59 -14.69
CA ILE A 152 -25.14 -2.66 -13.71
C ILE A 152 -24.74 -2.22 -12.29
N ILE A 153 -23.59 -1.53 -12.14
CA ILE A 153 -23.14 -1.02 -10.83
C ILE A 153 -24.14 0.02 -10.30
N ASN A 154 -24.57 0.95 -11.12
CA ASN A 154 -25.55 1.98 -10.72
C ASN A 154 -26.89 1.34 -10.30
N ASP A 155 -27.35 0.32 -11.02
CA ASP A 155 -28.57 -0.42 -10.69
C ASP A 155 -28.47 -1.20 -9.38
N LEU A 156 -27.27 -1.72 -9.05
CA LEU A 156 -27.04 -2.53 -7.84
C LEU A 156 -26.74 -1.69 -6.59
N VAL A 157 -26.01 -0.58 -6.72
CA VAL A 157 -25.43 0.14 -5.59
C VAL A 157 -25.89 1.60 -5.54
N GLY A 158 -26.38 2.15 -6.66
CA GLY A 158 -26.71 3.57 -6.79
C GLY A 158 -25.46 4.46 -6.88
N ASP A 159 -25.64 5.76 -6.62
CA ASP A 159 -24.61 6.78 -6.83
C ASP A 159 -23.41 6.74 -5.86
N GLY A 160 -23.38 5.77 -4.93
CA GLY A 160 -22.35 5.67 -3.90
C GLY A 160 -21.19 4.71 -4.21
N ALA A 161 -21.09 4.16 -5.43
CA ALA A 161 -20.05 3.21 -5.78
C ALA A 161 -18.68 3.89 -5.96
N VAL A 162 -17.64 3.25 -5.42
CA VAL A 162 -16.24 3.66 -5.65
C VAL A 162 -15.60 2.66 -6.61
N VAL A 163 -15.07 3.18 -7.73
CA VAL A 163 -14.37 2.37 -8.73
C VAL A 163 -12.87 2.43 -8.49
N LEU A 164 -12.25 1.28 -8.28
CA LEU A 164 -10.80 1.14 -8.16
C LEU A 164 -10.24 0.58 -9.47
N THR A 165 -9.23 1.23 -10.01
CA THR A 165 -8.59 0.83 -11.26
C THR A 165 -7.07 0.72 -11.07
N ARG A 166 -6.42 -0.01 -11.97
CA ARG A 166 -4.97 -0.17 -11.91
C ARG A 166 -4.23 1.09 -12.35
N THR A 167 -4.76 1.82 -13.31
CA THR A 167 -4.15 3.03 -13.85
C THR A 167 -5.16 4.18 -13.93
N TRP A 168 -4.67 5.40 -13.96
CA TRP A 168 -5.50 6.58 -14.21
C TRP A 168 -6.16 6.54 -15.60
N ALA A 169 -5.46 5.99 -16.61
CA ALA A 169 -6.04 5.82 -17.92
C ALA A 169 -7.29 4.93 -17.90
N ASP A 170 -7.24 3.84 -17.11
CA ASP A 170 -8.40 2.99 -16.90
C ASP A 170 -9.50 3.73 -16.12
N ALA A 171 -9.12 4.54 -15.10
CA ALA A 171 -10.07 5.33 -14.32
C ALA A 171 -10.87 6.30 -15.21
N PHE A 172 -10.25 6.92 -16.20
CA PHE A 172 -10.94 7.82 -17.13
C PHE A 172 -12.04 7.14 -17.95
N THR A 173 -11.97 5.81 -18.11
CA THR A 173 -13.01 5.04 -18.80
C THR A 173 -14.34 5.04 -18.00
N TYR A 174 -14.25 5.18 -16.68
CA TYR A 174 -15.40 5.17 -15.77
C TYR A 174 -15.94 6.56 -15.39
N ILE A 175 -15.36 7.65 -15.93
CA ILE A 175 -15.91 9.00 -15.70
C ILE A 175 -17.23 9.15 -16.46
N GLN A 176 -18.28 9.47 -15.75
CA GLN A 176 -19.60 9.73 -16.31
C GLN A 176 -19.71 11.18 -16.85
N ASN A 177 -20.66 11.41 -17.73
CA ASN A 177 -21.01 12.72 -18.29
C ASN A 177 -19.88 13.44 -19.05
N ILE A 178 -18.96 12.69 -19.65
CA ILE A 178 -17.97 13.20 -20.59
C ILE A 178 -18.08 12.47 -21.94
N SER A 179 -17.82 13.19 -23.03
CA SER A 179 -17.78 12.57 -24.37
C SER A 179 -16.53 11.69 -24.54
N ASP A 180 -16.57 10.78 -25.52
CA ASP A 180 -15.42 9.93 -25.83
C ASP A 180 -14.21 10.76 -26.26
N ASP A 181 -14.41 11.87 -27.00
CA ASP A 181 -13.34 12.80 -27.36
C ASP A 181 -12.70 13.45 -26.11
N GLN A 182 -13.49 13.86 -25.14
CA GLN A 182 -12.98 14.41 -23.89
C GLN A 182 -12.22 13.35 -23.08
N ARG A 183 -12.69 12.10 -23.06
CA ARG A 183 -12.05 10.98 -22.41
C ARG A 183 -10.67 10.68 -23.03
N GLU A 184 -10.60 10.65 -24.36
CA GLU A 184 -9.34 10.45 -25.08
C GLU A 184 -8.36 11.63 -24.90
N GLN A 185 -8.86 12.85 -24.81
CA GLN A 185 -8.03 14.02 -24.48
C GLN A 185 -7.44 13.91 -23.08
N LEU A 186 -8.22 13.52 -22.07
CA LEU A 186 -7.73 13.29 -20.71
C LEU A 186 -6.64 12.21 -20.66
N LYS A 187 -6.83 11.10 -21.38
CA LYS A 187 -5.80 10.05 -21.50
C LYS A 187 -4.51 10.57 -22.13
N LYS A 188 -4.61 11.36 -23.20
CA LYS A 188 -3.44 11.97 -23.87
C LYS A 188 -2.69 12.92 -22.96
N ILE A 189 -3.40 13.80 -22.24
CA ILE A 189 -2.81 14.75 -21.29
C ILE A 189 -2.07 13.99 -20.18
N TYR A 190 -2.71 12.97 -19.62
CA TYR A 190 -2.12 12.18 -18.56
C TYR A 190 -0.86 11.41 -19.00
N ASN A 191 -0.92 10.78 -20.20
CA ASN A 191 0.21 10.07 -20.74
C ASN A 191 1.38 11.01 -21.09
N SER A 192 1.10 12.22 -21.56
CA SER A 192 2.12 13.25 -21.79
C SER A 192 2.78 13.68 -20.47
N TYR A 193 1.99 13.90 -19.42
CA TYR A 193 2.52 14.22 -18.09
C TYR A 193 3.39 13.11 -17.53
N LEU A 194 2.98 11.86 -17.63
CA LEU A 194 3.77 10.71 -17.18
C LEU A 194 5.10 10.62 -17.93
N LYS A 195 5.08 10.78 -19.25
CA LYS A 195 6.28 10.73 -20.08
C LYS A 195 7.28 11.81 -19.65
N THR A 196 6.83 13.04 -19.50
CA THR A 196 7.67 14.15 -19.03
C THR A 196 8.24 13.89 -17.63
N SER A 197 7.46 13.31 -16.75
CA SER A 197 7.93 12.98 -15.38
C SER A 197 8.97 11.86 -15.36
N ILE A 198 8.89 10.91 -16.29
CA ILE A 198 9.88 9.83 -16.44
C ILE A 198 11.17 10.40 -17.06
N ASP A 199 11.08 11.25 -18.07
CA ASP A 199 12.23 11.87 -18.71
C ASP A 199 13.05 12.71 -17.71
N ILE A 200 12.39 13.49 -16.86
CA ILE A 200 13.06 14.26 -15.78
C ILE A 200 13.77 13.33 -14.79
N ARG A 201 13.19 12.19 -14.45
CA ARG A 201 13.83 11.23 -13.54
C ARG A 201 15.04 10.54 -14.14
N SER A 202 15.00 10.19 -15.43
CA SER A 202 16.13 9.58 -16.14
C SER A 202 17.30 10.55 -16.24
N ASP A 203 17.05 11.82 -16.53
CA ASP A 203 18.08 12.86 -16.61
C ASP A 203 18.81 13.07 -15.27
N ILE A 204 18.10 12.96 -14.14
CA ILE A 204 18.71 13.07 -12.80
C ILE A 204 19.59 11.86 -12.48
N VAL A 205 19.21 10.66 -12.94
CA VAL A 205 19.98 9.43 -12.69
C VAL A 205 21.23 9.34 -13.56
N GLU A 206 21.23 9.91 -14.77
CA GLU A 206 22.38 9.89 -15.68
C GLU A 206 23.42 10.99 -15.38
N HIS A 207 23.04 12.06 -14.70
CA HIS A 207 23.89 13.23 -14.44
C HIS A 207 24.14 13.53 -12.94
N GLY A 208 23.67 12.70 -12.03
CA GLY A 208 23.91 12.75 -10.57
C GLY A 208 24.84 11.65 -10.11
#